data_79f2c755b71dd3c04ca5f585e2817213
#
_entry.id   79f2c755b71dd3c04ca5f585e2817213
#
_cell.length_a   1.000
_cell.length_b   1.000
_cell.length_c   1.000
_cell.angle_alpha   90.00
_cell.angle_beta   90.00
_cell.angle_gamma   90.00
#
_symmetry.space_group_name_H-M   'P 1'
#
loop_
_entity.id
_entity.type
_entity.pdbx_description
1 polymer ?
#
loop_
_entity_poly.entity_id
_entity_poly.type
_entity_poly.pdbx_seq_one_letter_code
_entity_poly.pdbx_strand_id
1 'polypeptide(L)'
;MGPALFERVMRRTGIYLLVVLSLVVGAAVVTDAIVVTDRERMDQFIESVIGQVSGSRIDNALSYADPSKVTMELVHDGHRARYSNRNAAKLKSDARKALASLEGSRLHLIQESVSLDGERARIALRLRTDAGLANTVFDLRRENDVWFLRRVIVN
;
A
#
# COMPACT_ATOMS: atom_id res chain seq x y z
N MET A 1 -5.32 -52.03 39.04
CA MET A 1 -5.56 -51.05 38.01
C MET A 1 -5.14 -51.65 36.65
N GLY A 2 -6.10 -51.98 35.80
CA GLY A 2 -5.82 -52.72 34.58
C GLY A 2 -5.25 -51.86 33.47
N PRO A 3 -4.39 -52.43 32.61
CA PRO A 3 -3.70 -51.71 31.51
C PRO A 3 -4.65 -51.00 30.51
N ALA A 4 -5.87 -51.50 30.39
CA ALA A 4 -6.89 -50.91 29.50
C ALA A 4 -7.39 -49.50 29.88
N LEU A 5 -7.29 -49.12 31.17
CA LEU A 5 -7.71 -47.81 31.62
C LEU A 5 -6.62 -46.77 31.31
N PHE A 6 -5.38 -47.14 31.37
CA PHE A 6 -4.21 -46.29 31.06
C PHE A 6 -4.13 -45.97 29.57
N GLU A 7 -4.40 -46.93 28.70
CA GLU A 7 -4.43 -46.74 27.24
C GLU A 7 -5.57 -45.82 26.81
N ARG A 8 -6.75 -45.92 27.44
CA ARG A 8 -7.91 -45.11 27.13
C ARG A 8 -7.72 -43.64 27.50
N VAL A 9 -7.04 -43.38 28.63
CA VAL A 9 -6.71 -42.02 29.09
C VAL A 9 -5.66 -41.37 28.18
N MET A 10 -4.58 -42.10 27.84
CA MET A 10 -3.53 -41.59 26.93
C MET A 10 -4.07 -41.28 25.53
N ARG A 11 -4.98 -42.11 25.00
CA ARG A 11 -5.57 -41.90 23.67
C ARG A 11 -6.46 -40.64 23.63
N ARG A 12 -7.21 -40.37 24.70
CA ARG A 12 -8.04 -39.14 24.81
C ARG A 12 -7.17 -37.91 24.95
N THR A 13 -6.13 -37.93 25.79
CA THR A 13 -5.22 -36.78 25.97
C THR A 13 -4.47 -36.46 24.68
N GLY A 14 -4.03 -37.47 23.92
CA GLY A 14 -3.37 -37.28 22.62
C GLY A 14 -4.27 -36.62 21.58
N ILE A 15 -5.57 -36.97 21.54
CA ILE A 15 -6.56 -36.37 20.63
C ILE A 15 -6.81 -34.90 21.00
N TYR A 16 -6.97 -34.57 22.28
CA TYR A 16 -7.15 -33.17 22.71
C TYR A 16 -5.93 -32.32 22.37
N LEU A 17 -4.72 -32.85 22.55
CA LEU A 17 -3.47 -32.12 22.26
C LEU A 17 -3.32 -31.89 20.75
N LEU A 18 -3.71 -32.83 19.90
CA LEU A 18 -3.74 -32.69 18.44
C LEU A 18 -4.78 -31.68 17.99
N VAL A 19 -5.96 -31.64 18.60
CA VAL A 19 -7.03 -30.67 18.27
C VAL A 19 -6.60 -29.25 18.69
N VAL A 20 -6.01 -29.08 19.87
CA VAL A 20 -5.49 -27.78 20.34
C VAL A 20 -4.35 -27.30 19.43
N LEU A 21 -3.43 -28.21 19.05
CA LEU A 21 -2.30 -27.86 18.17
C LEU A 21 -2.79 -27.46 16.77
N SER A 22 -3.78 -28.17 16.22
CA SER A 22 -4.36 -27.82 14.91
C SER A 22 -5.16 -26.52 14.93
N LEU A 23 -5.81 -26.19 16.04
CA LEU A 23 -6.48 -24.90 16.25
C LEU A 23 -5.49 -23.73 16.34
N VAL A 24 -4.35 -23.93 17.04
CA VAL A 24 -3.31 -22.90 17.16
C VAL A 24 -2.61 -22.66 15.83
N VAL A 25 -2.29 -23.73 15.07
CA VAL A 25 -1.69 -23.62 13.73
C VAL A 25 -2.69 -23.01 12.75
N GLY A 26 -3.96 -23.41 12.80
CA GLY A 26 -5.00 -22.82 11.96
C GLY A 26 -5.23 -21.33 12.24
N ALA A 27 -5.21 -20.90 13.51
CA ALA A 27 -5.32 -19.49 13.88
C ALA A 27 -4.10 -18.68 13.43
N ALA A 28 -2.88 -19.23 13.54
CA ALA A 28 -1.67 -18.56 13.08
C ALA A 28 -1.66 -18.37 11.56
N VAL A 29 -2.07 -19.38 10.78
CA VAL A 29 -2.15 -19.31 9.32
C VAL A 29 -3.24 -18.32 8.87
N VAL A 30 -4.38 -18.27 9.56
CA VAL A 30 -5.48 -17.33 9.24
C VAL A 30 -5.10 -15.89 9.59
N THR A 31 -4.34 -15.66 10.67
CA THR A 31 -3.85 -14.31 11.02
C THR A 31 -2.78 -13.83 10.04
N ASP A 32 -1.87 -14.67 9.57
CA ASP A 32 -0.90 -14.31 8.54
C ASP A 32 -1.56 -14.01 7.17
N ALA A 33 -2.66 -14.69 6.84
CA ALA A 33 -3.39 -14.46 5.58
C ALA A 33 -4.26 -13.19 5.57
N ILE A 34 -4.53 -12.56 6.72
CA ILE A 34 -5.46 -11.41 6.85
C ILE A 34 -4.73 -10.12 7.19
N VAL A 35 -3.55 -10.18 7.78
CA VAL A 35 -2.78 -8.98 8.13
C VAL A 35 -1.90 -8.55 6.98
N VAL A 36 -2.45 -7.73 6.07
CA VAL A 36 -1.64 -6.98 5.11
C VAL A 36 -0.79 -5.99 5.91
N THR A 37 0.52 -6.19 5.89
CA THR A 37 1.48 -5.33 6.59
C THR A 37 1.53 -3.94 5.96
N ASP A 38 1.97 -2.94 6.71
CA ASP A 38 2.16 -1.59 6.16
C ASP A 38 3.17 -1.60 5.00
N ARG A 39 4.16 -2.48 5.04
CA ARG A 39 5.13 -2.65 3.94
C ARG A 39 4.46 -3.16 2.68
N GLU A 40 3.62 -4.19 2.76
CA GLU A 40 2.87 -4.71 1.61
C GLU A 40 1.93 -3.67 1.01
N ARG A 41 1.32 -2.82 1.85
CA ARG A 41 0.51 -1.68 1.36
C ARG A 41 1.33 -0.66 0.59
N MET A 42 2.59 -0.40 1.02
CA MET A 42 3.49 0.47 0.25
C MET A 42 3.91 -0.18 -1.06
N ASP A 43 4.18 -1.48 -1.07
CA ASP A 43 4.50 -2.22 -2.29
C ASP A 43 3.31 -2.20 -3.28
N GLN A 44 2.07 -2.40 -2.82
CA GLN A 44 0.85 -2.25 -3.63
C GLN A 44 0.69 -0.83 -4.19
N PHE A 45 0.99 0.20 -3.38
CA PHE A 45 1.00 1.59 -3.84
C PHE A 45 2.04 1.77 -4.96
N ILE A 46 3.28 1.30 -4.78
CA ILE A 46 4.33 1.37 -5.80
C ILE A 46 3.88 0.68 -7.08
N GLU A 47 3.31 -0.51 -7.00
CA GLU A 47 2.75 -1.24 -8.14
C GLU A 47 1.66 -0.46 -8.88
N SER A 48 0.87 0.35 -8.16
CA SER A 48 -0.14 1.21 -8.78
C SER A 48 0.47 2.36 -9.60
N VAL A 49 1.69 2.79 -9.25
CA VAL A 49 2.39 3.90 -9.90
C VAL A 49 3.21 3.43 -11.11
N ILE A 50 3.90 2.28 -11.01
CA ILE A 50 4.80 1.77 -12.06
C ILE A 50 4.04 1.04 -13.17
N GLY A 51 4.66 0.89 -14.35
CA GLY A 51 4.12 0.18 -15.52
C GLY A 51 3.54 1.12 -16.56
N GLN A 52 2.64 0.63 -17.42
CA GLN A 52 2.06 1.44 -18.49
C GLN A 52 1.06 2.45 -17.94
N VAL A 53 1.25 3.73 -18.27
CA VAL A 53 0.33 4.81 -17.85
C VAL A 53 -0.99 4.64 -18.60
N SER A 54 -2.07 4.50 -17.85
CA SER A 54 -3.45 4.37 -18.35
C SER A 54 -4.41 5.06 -17.39
N GLY A 55 -5.61 5.38 -17.87
CA GLY A 55 -6.64 5.99 -17.04
C GLY A 55 -6.97 5.16 -15.80
N SER A 56 -7.07 3.82 -15.93
CA SER A 56 -7.33 2.93 -14.79
C SER A 56 -6.19 2.92 -13.76
N ARG A 57 -4.94 2.98 -14.22
CA ARG A 57 -3.77 3.03 -13.32
C ARG A 57 -3.70 4.37 -12.59
N ILE A 58 -4.00 5.47 -13.27
CA ILE A 58 -4.11 6.79 -12.63
C ILE A 58 -5.20 6.77 -11.56
N ASP A 59 -6.36 6.18 -11.85
CA ASP A 59 -7.46 6.07 -10.90
C ASP A 59 -7.08 5.19 -9.68
N ASN A 60 -6.34 4.10 -9.89
CA ASN A 60 -5.85 3.25 -8.81
C ASN A 60 -4.85 4.00 -7.91
N ALA A 61 -3.87 4.72 -8.49
CA ALA A 61 -2.95 5.54 -7.70
C ALA A 61 -3.68 6.66 -6.95
N LEU A 62 -4.68 7.29 -7.57
CA LEU A 62 -5.50 8.33 -6.94
C LEU A 62 -6.46 7.79 -5.88
N SER A 63 -6.70 6.47 -5.79
CA SER A 63 -7.50 5.88 -4.71
C SER A 63 -6.86 6.08 -3.32
N TYR A 64 -5.54 6.28 -3.28
CA TYR A 64 -4.82 6.64 -2.06
C TYR A 64 -4.92 8.13 -1.71
N ALA A 65 -5.50 8.96 -2.57
CA ALA A 65 -5.63 10.39 -2.37
C ALA A 65 -7.09 10.75 -2.05
N ASP A 66 -7.34 11.10 -0.79
CA ASP A 66 -8.64 11.65 -0.35
C ASP A 66 -8.43 13.01 0.32
N PRO A 67 -8.46 14.11 -0.46
CA PRO A 67 -8.26 15.46 0.08
C PRO A 67 -9.31 15.89 1.09
N SER A 68 -10.45 15.19 1.18
CA SER A 68 -11.46 15.46 2.21
C SER A 68 -11.01 14.99 3.60
N LYS A 69 -10.16 13.97 3.67
CA LYS A 69 -9.60 13.41 4.91
C LYS A 69 -8.21 13.95 5.19
N VAL A 70 -7.32 13.88 4.19
CA VAL A 70 -5.94 14.36 4.34
C VAL A 70 -5.62 15.33 3.21
N THR A 71 -5.32 16.59 3.57
CA THR A 71 -4.91 17.59 2.57
C THR A 71 -3.69 17.09 1.79
N MET A 72 -3.80 17.13 0.46
CA MET A 72 -2.76 16.70 -0.46
C MET A 72 -2.03 17.90 -1.09
N GLU A 73 -0.74 17.79 -1.26
CA GLU A 73 0.11 18.77 -1.93
C GLU A 73 0.85 18.10 -3.10
N LEU A 74 0.78 18.70 -4.27
CA LEU A 74 1.56 18.33 -5.45
C LEU A 74 2.62 19.41 -5.69
N VAL A 75 3.87 19.00 -5.81
CA VAL A 75 5.01 19.88 -6.09
C VAL A 75 5.69 19.40 -7.38
N HIS A 76 5.82 20.28 -8.36
CA HIS A 76 6.50 20.01 -9.63
C HIS A 76 7.18 21.29 -10.11
N ASP A 77 8.49 21.23 -10.40
CA ASP A 77 9.30 22.36 -10.86
C ASP A 77 9.10 23.65 -10.04
N GLY A 78 9.04 23.54 -8.72
CA GLY A 78 8.82 24.67 -7.82
C GLY A 78 7.37 25.16 -7.72
N HIS A 79 6.48 24.71 -8.61
CA HIS A 79 5.05 24.99 -8.52
C HIS A 79 4.38 24.07 -7.50
N ARG A 80 3.42 24.64 -6.75
CA ARG A 80 2.67 23.90 -5.73
C ARG A 80 1.19 24.01 -5.97
N ALA A 81 0.51 22.85 -6.01
CA ALA A 81 -0.93 22.77 -6.01
C ALA A 81 -1.37 22.06 -4.72
N ARG A 82 -2.38 22.62 -4.04
CA ARG A 82 -2.91 22.08 -2.80
C ARG A 82 -4.37 21.72 -2.95
N TYR A 83 -4.69 20.50 -2.55
CA TYR A 83 -6.05 19.95 -2.58
C TYR A 83 -6.53 19.67 -1.17
N SER A 84 -7.71 20.14 -0.84
CA SER A 84 -8.37 19.96 0.45
C SER A 84 -9.84 19.61 0.20
N ASN A 85 -10.63 19.45 1.24
CA ASN A 85 -12.07 19.20 1.12
C ASN A 85 -12.79 20.18 0.17
N ARG A 86 -12.35 21.46 0.11
CA ARG A 86 -12.98 22.50 -0.73
C ARG A 86 -12.82 22.28 -2.23
N ASN A 87 -11.76 21.61 -2.65
CA ASN A 87 -11.41 21.42 -4.07
C ASN A 87 -11.02 19.97 -4.39
N ALA A 88 -11.45 19.00 -3.56
CA ALA A 88 -11.12 17.58 -3.72
C ALA A 88 -11.52 17.05 -5.11
N ALA A 89 -12.68 17.42 -5.63
CA ALA A 89 -13.13 16.98 -6.95
C ALA A 89 -12.21 17.41 -8.10
N LYS A 90 -11.44 18.48 -7.92
CA LYS A 90 -10.52 19.01 -8.92
C LYS A 90 -9.27 18.14 -9.07
N LEU A 91 -8.82 17.45 -7.99
CA LEU A 91 -7.61 16.63 -7.99
C LEU A 91 -7.58 15.63 -9.15
N LYS A 92 -8.64 14.85 -9.32
CA LYS A 92 -8.72 13.81 -10.35
C LYS A 92 -8.62 14.39 -11.77
N SER A 93 -9.28 15.50 -12.01
CA SER A 93 -9.24 16.20 -13.30
C SER A 93 -7.84 16.77 -13.59
N ASP A 94 -7.22 17.40 -12.59
CA ASP A 94 -5.90 18.01 -12.73
C ASP A 94 -4.81 16.92 -12.92
N ALA A 95 -4.89 15.82 -12.16
CA ALA A 95 -3.98 14.70 -12.30
C ALA A 95 -4.08 14.04 -13.69
N ARG A 96 -5.30 13.81 -14.19
CA ARG A 96 -5.50 13.27 -15.54
C ARG A 96 -4.94 14.19 -16.62
N LYS A 97 -5.17 15.51 -16.50
CA LYS A 97 -4.60 16.49 -17.45
C LYS A 97 -3.06 16.49 -17.40
N ALA A 98 -2.48 16.48 -16.20
CA ALA A 98 -1.02 16.47 -16.04
C ALA A 98 -0.37 15.20 -16.59
N LEU A 99 -1.04 14.05 -16.49
CA LEU A 99 -0.53 12.75 -16.94
C LEU A 99 -0.94 12.38 -18.37
N ALA A 100 -1.77 13.19 -19.03
CA ALA A 100 -2.23 12.91 -20.41
C ALA A 100 -1.10 12.79 -21.41
N SER A 101 -0.03 13.57 -21.25
CA SER A 101 1.17 13.50 -22.13
C SER A 101 1.99 12.23 -21.94
N LEU A 102 1.78 11.50 -20.83
CA LEU A 102 2.45 10.23 -20.52
C LEU A 102 1.57 9.02 -20.82
N GLU A 103 0.32 9.22 -21.27
CA GLU A 103 -0.60 8.11 -21.54
C GLU A 103 -0.03 7.19 -22.63
N GLY A 104 -0.03 5.89 -22.35
CA GLY A 104 0.62 4.88 -23.21
C GLY A 104 2.10 4.66 -22.93
N SER A 105 2.81 5.62 -22.33
CA SER A 105 4.21 5.46 -21.92
C SER A 105 4.35 4.45 -20.80
N ARG A 106 5.54 3.85 -20.67
CA ARG A 106 5.83 2.92 -19.59
C ARG A 106 6.78 3.55 -18.56
N LEU A 107 6.35 3.52 -17.30
CA LEU A 107 7.19 3.91 -16.15
C LEU A 107 7.95 2.68 -15.65
N HIS A 108 9.27 2.67 -15.84
CA HIS A 108 10.15 1.60 -15.36
C HIS A 108 10.79 2.02 -14.06
N LEU A 109 10.63 1.20 -13.02
CA LEU A 109 11.30 1.41 -11.75
C LEU A 109 12.79 1.11 -11.89
N ILE A 110 13.64 2.07 -11.52
CA ILE A 110 15.10 1.91 -11.47
C ILE A 110 15.56 1.72 -10.04
N GLN A 111 14.99 2.51 -9.11
CA GLN A 111 15.35 2.48 -7.71
C GLN A 111 14.15 2.84 -6.87
N GLU A 112 14.01 2.19 -5.73
CA GLU A 112 13.02 2.53 -4.71
C GLU A 112 13.68 2.66 -3.34
N SER A 113 13.07 3.49 -2.51
CA SER A 113 13.37 3.59 -1.09
C SER A 113 12.07 3.81 -0.34
N VAL A 114 11.78 2.97 0.64
CA VAL A 114 10.60 3.07 1.49
C VAL A 114 11.03 3.22 2.93
N SER A 115 10.59 4.29 3.57
CA SER A 115 10.76 4.54 5.00
C SER A 115 9.41 4.59 5.67
N LEU A 116 9.24 3.80 6.72
CA LEU A 116 8.03 3.74 7.55
C LEU A 116 8.40 4.25 8.96
N ASP A 117 7.62 5.19 9.47
CA ASP A 117 7.76 5.76 10.80
C ASP A 117 6.37 5.98 11.42
N GLY A 118 5.89 4.98 12.15
CA GLY A 118 4.56 4.97 12.75
C GLY A 118 3.45 5.22 11.75
N GLU A 119 2.82 6.38 11.82
CA GLU A 119 1.72 6.78 10.93
C GLU A 119 2.18 7.50 9.66
N ARG A 120 3.47 7.51 9.37
CA ARG A 120 4.05 8.18 8.20
C ARG A 120 4.82 7.20 7.34
N ALA A 121 4.67 7.34 6.04
CA ALA A 121 5.49 6.62 5.07
C ALA A 121 6.06 7.62 4.07
N ARG A 122 7.31 7.40 3.67
CA ARG A 122 7.96 8.12 2.58
C ARG A 122 8.45 7.09 1.57
N ILE A 123 8.05 7.26 0.32
CA ILE A 123 8.45 6.42 -0.80
C ILE A 123 9.16 7.31 -1.80
N ALA A 124 10.43 7.03 -2.08
CA ALA A 124 11.19 7.70 -3.13
C ALA A 124 11.42 6.72 -4.28
N LEU A 125 10.98 7.11 -5.48
CA LEU A 125 11.12 6.31 -6.70
C LEU A 125 11.98 7.06 -7.71
N ARG A 126 12.92 6.35 -8.33
CA ARG A 126 13.59 6.77 -9.55
C ARG A 126 13.00 5.98 -10.71
N LEU A 127 12.39 6.68 -11.63
CA LEU A 127 11.65 6.11 -12.74
C LEU A 127 12.31 6.47 -14.06
N ARG A 128 12.28 5.54 -15.02
CA ARG A 128 12.60 5.80 -16.43
C ARG A 128 11.29 5.90 -17.19
N THR A 129 11.17 6.97 -17.97
CA THR A 129 10.10 7.20 -18.92
C THR A 129 10.68 7.31 -20.33
N ASP A 130 9.84 7.36 -21.35
CA ASP A 130 10.27 7.63 -22.74
C ASP A 130 10.89 9.03 -22.88
N ALA A 131 10.51 9.98 -21.98
CA ALA A 131 11.05 11.34 -21.94
C ALA A 131 12.35 11.50 -21.12
N GLY A 132 12.78 10.45 -20.38
CA GLY A 132 13.98 10.48 -19.55
C GLY A 132 13.78 9.92 -18.13
N LEU A 133 14.59 10.42 -17.20
CA LEU A 133 14.55 10.02 -15.80
C LEU A 133 13.71 11.00 -14.98
N ALA A 134 12.89 10.47 -14.10
CA ALA A 134 12.11 11.24 -13.14
C ALA A 134 12.39 10.74 -11.71
N ASN A 135 12.57 11.64 -10.76
CA ASN A 135 12.62 11.32 -9.35
C ASN A 135 11.31 11.77 -8.71
N THR A 136 10.61 10.86 -8.07
CA THR A 136 9.33 11.16 -7.43
C THR A 136 9.36 10.73 -5.98
N VAL A 137 8.88 11.61 -5.10
CA VAL A 137 8.74 11.32 -3.68
C VAL A 137 7.27 11.40 -3.31
N PHE A 138 6.78 10.36 -2.66
CA PHE A 138 5.43 10.27 -2.11
C PHE A 138 5.53 10.25 -0.59
N ASP A 139 4.86 11.20 0.07
CA ASP A 139 4.64 11.18 1.50
C ASP A 139 3.21 10.74 1.77
N LEU A 140 3.05 9.64 2.53
CA LEU A 140 1.75 9.12 2.93
C LEU A 140 1.56 9.29 4.44
N ARG A 141 0.30 9.33 4.87
CA ARG A 141 -0.11 9.34 6.26
C ARG A 141 -1.19 8.30 6.50
N ARG A 142 -1.07 7.57 7.61
CA ARG A 142 -2.09 6.62 8.06
C ARG A 142 -3.09 7.34 8.97
N GLU A 143 -4.38 7.18 8.66
CA GLU A 143 -5.48 7.62 9.49
C GLU A 143 -6.55 6.52 9.54
N ASN A 144 -6.93 6.09 10.75
CA ASN A 144 -7.88 4.99 10.96
C ASN A 144 -7.51 3.73 10.15
N ASP A 145 -6.25 3.30 10.23
CA ASP A 145 -5.67 2.14 9.54
C ASP A 145 -5.70 2.19 7.99
N VAL A 146 -5.99 3.37 7.41
CA VAL A 146 -5.94 3.62 5.97
C VAL A 146 -4.81 4.59 5.65
N TRP A 147 -4.01 4.25 4.63
CA TRP A 147 -2.94 5.10 4.14
C TRP A 147 -3.45 6.09 3.10
N PHE A 148 -3.20 7.38 3.31
CA PHE A 148 -3.56 8.47 2.41
C PHE A 148 -2.33 9.19 1.90
N LEU A 149 -2.34 9.50 0.60
CA LEU A 149 -1.33 10.32 -0.04
C LEU A 149 -1.46 11.76 0.43
N ARG A 150 -0.39 12.30 1.01
CA ARG A 150 -0.32 13.67 1.56
C ARG A 150 0.45 14.62 0.65
N ARG A 151 1.54 14.14 0.05
CA ARG A 151 2.40 14.97 -0.81
C ARG A 151 2.99 14.13 -1.92
N VAL A 152 3.09 14.72 -3.10
CA VAL A 152 3.86 14.22 -4.24
C VAL A 152 4.84 15.28 -4.67
N ILE A 153 6.10 14.93 -4.82
CA ILE A 153 7.17 15.79 -5.32
C ILE A 153 7.75 15.12 -6.56
N VAL A 154 7.76 15.83 -7.68
CA VAL A 154 8.34 15.38 -8.95
C VAL A 154 9.47 16.34 -9.34
N ASN A 155 10.69 15.76 -9.58
CA ASN A 155 11.91 16.47 -9.96
C ASN A 155 12.54 15.81 -11.19
#